data_c5e8fd454359fae346c118be20fb1bc2
#
_entry.id   c5e8fd454359fae346c118be20fb1bc2
#
_cell.length_a   1.000
_cell.length_b   1.000
_cell.length_c   1.000
_cell.angle_alpha   90.00
_cell.angle_beta   90.00
_cell.angle_gamma   90.00
#
_symmetry.space_group_name_H-M   'P 1'
#
loop_
_entity.id
_entity.type
_entity.pdbx_description
1 polymer ?
#
loop_
_entity_poly.entity_id
_entity_poly.type
_entity_poly.pdbx_seq_one_letter_code
_entity_poly.pdbx_strand_id
1 'polypeptide(L)'
;MAVHITPFINTVNAELQAGFSNSMGINTAIMMAFLSSALLLGQFGKVMTAQVVAFVGLAVPMLSIIGYAYGITSFFGHMSILTTTYGIFLGISVLFIHAKHGAVHALLSPHIGGRIARFQVCIGCFVPIFIGYLFIKTLISVKLEDLFGLYVVVISWFIIILIIFSAIIQEKIDKQRRDAELALIKAATYDSLTGLANRRHFMELAKSALEQNTLVTAETYILMLDVDHFKSVNDRAGHAIGDKVLIAIASTLNKSVRRTDSVCRLGGEEFAIILPNTSEEDALFVAEKIRTEVEQTEILGYTDIYGQVTISIGLAKAEDQQTIDVVLTHADKALYLAKESGRNKSILYKPQES
;
A
#
# COMPACT_ATOMS: atom_id res chain seq x y z
N MET A 1 55.57 16.10 1.15
CA MET A 1 55.42 16.41 -0.28
C MET A 1 54.86 17.83 -0.39
N ALA A 2 55.77 18.85 -0.50
CA ALA A 2 55.35 20.23 -0.64
C ALA A 2 54.86 20.43 -2.07
N VAL A 3 53.57 20.57 -2.26
CA VAL A 3 52.97 20.94 -3.56
C VAL A 3 53.46 22.35 -3.87
N HIS A 4 54.23 22.52 -4.97
CA HIS A 4 54.65 23.82 -5.44
C HIS A 4 53.43 24.68 -5.84
N ILE A 5 52.92 25.43 -4.89
CA ILE A 5 51.85 26.43 -5.07
C ILE A 5 52.43 27.79 -5.54
N THR A 6 53.75 27.91 -5.59
CA THR A 6 54.47 29.13 -5.92
C THR A 6 54.10 29.79 -7.27
N PRO A 7 53.89 29.07 -8.38
CA PRO A 7 53.49 29.75 -9.63
C PRO A 7 52.10 30.39 -9.50
N PHE A 8 51.20 29.76 -8.76
CA PHE A 8 49.84 30.25 -8.54
C PHE A 8 49.81 31.51 -7.68
N ILE A 9 50.64 31.55 -6.63
CA ILE A 9 50.78 32.74 -5.74
C ILE A 9 51.35 33.94 -6.48
N ASN A 10 52.33 33.74 -7.37
CA ASN A 10 52.92 34.82 -8.15
C ASN A 10 51.90 35.40 -9.18
N THR A 11 51.10 34.56 -9.81
CA THR A 11 50.04 35.00 -10.70
C THR A 11 48.97 35.77 -9.95
N VAL A 12 48.54 35.27 -8.80
CA VAL A 12 47.57 35.93 -7.88
C VAL A 12 48.09 37.30 -7.43
N ASN A 13 49.35 37.40 -7.05
CA ASN A 13 49.94 38.67 -6.62
C ASN A 13 50.07 39.68 -7.79
N ALA A 14 50.39 39.21 -9.00
CA ALA A 14 50.45 40.07 -10.17
C ALA A 14 49.07 40.61 -10.57
N GLU A 15 48.04 39.79 -10.46
CA GLU A 15 46.64 40.19 -10.72
C GLU A 15 46.07 41.12 -9.63
N LEU A 16 46.48 40.92 -8.36
CA LEU A 16 46.15 41.84 -7.26
C LEU A 16 46.83 43.20 -7.45
N GLN A 17 48.07 43.24 -7.93
CA GLN A 17 48.79 44.50 -8.28
C GLN A 17 48.19 45.19 -9.50
N ALA A 18 47.59 44.42 -10.43
CA ALA A 18 46.88 44.94 -11.59
C ALA A 18 45.43 45.38 -11.27
N GLY A 19 45.01 45.28 -10.01
CA GLY A 19 43.66 45.63 -9.57
C GLY A 19 42.59 44.55 -9.84
N PHE A 20 43.02 43.37 -10.29
CA PHE A 20 42.17 42.21 -10.43
C PHE A 20 42.19 41.38 -9.15
N SER A 21 41.08 41.35 -8.43
CA SER A 21 40.92 40.47 -7.26
C SER A 21 40.73 39.02 -7.74
N ASN A 22 41.80 38.22 -7.67
CA ASN A 22 41.76 36.78 -7.99
C ASN A 22 41.37 35.94 -6.74
N SER A 23 40.69 36.54 -5.81
CA SER A 23 40.10 35.82 -4.70
C SER A 23 38.93 34.96 -5.21
N MET A 24 38.97 33.68 -4.89
CA MET A 24 37.80 32.81 -5.06
C MET A 24 36.59 33.51 -4.44
N GLY A 25 35.61 33.86 -5.26
CA GLY A 25 34.46 34.63 -4.78
C GLY A 25 33.79 33.91 -3.61
N ILE A 26 33.37 34.67 -2.63
CA ILE A 26 32.69 34.16 -1.42
C ILE A 26 31.57 33.15 -1.76
N ASN A 27 30.84 33.42 -2.83
CA ASN A 27 29.79 32.50 -3.34
C ASN A 27 30.34 31.14 -3.74
N THR A 28 31.47 31.10 -4.44
CA THR A 28 32.16 29.86 -4.83
C THR A 28 32.63 29.06 -3.62
N ALA A 29 33.23 29.76 -2.64
CA ALA A 29 33.70 29.13 -1.39
C ALA A 29 32.56 28.51 -0.59
N ILE A 30 31.45 29.24 -0.43
CA ILE A 30 30.23 28.75 0.25
C ILE A 30 29.67 27.52 -0.47
N MET A 31 29.49 27.59 -1.78
CA MET A 31 29.01 26.46 -2.60
C MET A 31 29.91 25.22 -2.39
N MET A 32 31.23 25.37 -2.49
CA MET A 32 32.19 24.26 -2.32
C MET A 32 32.13 23.68 -0.92
N ALA A 33 32.00 24.51 0.12
CA ALA A 33 31.87 24.06 1.50
C ALA A 33 30.61 23.19 1.70
N PHE A 34 29.46 23.61 1.17
CA PHE A 34 28.22 22.80 1.22
C PHE A 34 28.35 21.49 0.45
N LEU A 35 28.87 21.52 -0.78
CA LEU A 35 28.96 20.32 -1.61
C LEU A 35 29.98 19.31 -1.03
N SER A 36 31.11 19.78 -0.48
CA SER A 36 32.08 18.92 0.22
C SER A 36 31.48 18.31 1.49
N SER A 37 30.75 19.11 2.26
CA SER A 37 30.04 18.62 3.46
C SER A 37 28.99 17.58 3.10
N ALA A 38 28.27 17.76 2.01
CA ALA A 38 27.29 16.79 1.50
C ALA A 38 27.96 15.46 1.13
N LEU A 39 29.10 15.50 0.44
CA LEU A 39 29.86 14.29 0.10
C LEU A 39 30.31 13.54 1.35
N LEU A 40 30.86 14.23 2.35
CA LEU A 40 31.27 13.64 3.62
C LEU A 40 30.08 12.98 4.36
N LEU A 41 28.96 13.69 4.48
CA LEU A 41 27.74 13.14 5.11
C LEU A 41 27.23 11.89 4.39
N GLY A 42 27.31 11.86 3.07
CA GLY A 42 26.95 10.69 2.26
C GLY A 42 27.85 9.48 2.55
N GLN A 43 29.15 9.67 2.73
CA GLN A 43 30.10 8.59 3.11
C GLN A 43 29.76 8.00 4.49
N PHE A 44 29.27 8.81 5.43
CA PHE A 44 28.82 8.35 6.75
C PHE A 44 27.40 7.74 6.74
N GLY A 45 26.82 7.47 5.58
CA GLY A 45 25.50 6.86 5.45
C GLY A 45 24.32 7.80 5.73
N LYS A 46 24.56 9.07 6.02
CA LYS A 46 23.51 10.08 6.28
C LYS A 46 22.96 10.66 4.97
N VAL A 47 22.41 9.79 4.11
CA VAL A 47 22.03 10.15 2.73
C VAL A 47 21.04 11.31 2.67
N MET A 48 19.98 11.30 3.50
CA MET A 48 18.95 12.34 3.47
C MET A 48 19.51 13.74 3.84
N THR A 49 20.34 13.79 4.88
CA THR A 49 21.04 15.03 5.29
C THR A 49 22.03 15.48 4.23
N ALA A 50 22.77 14.56 3.59
CA ALA A 50 23.66 14.85 2.49
C ALA A 50 22.93 15.51 1.30
N GLN A 51 21.76 14.96 0.91
CA GLN A 51 20.95 15.54 -0.16
C GLN A 51 20.41 16.94 0.19
N VAL A 52 19.97 17.16 1.43
CA VAL A 52 19.53 18.49 1.89
C VAL A 52 20.69 19.49 1.82
N VAL A 53 21.86 19.13 2.32
CA VAL A 53 23.05 20.01 2.29
C VAL A 53 23.50 20.29 0.85
N ALA A 54 23.47 19.30 -0.03
CA ALA A 54 23.78 19.50 -1.45
C ALA A 54 22.76 20.43 -2.14
N PHE A 55 21.48 20.29 -1.80
CA PHE A 55 20.42 21.16 -2.33
C PHE A 55 20.61 22.62 -1.88
N VAL A 56 20.98 22.85 -0.62
CA VAL A 56 21.35 24.19 -0.11
C VAL A 56 22.57 24.72 -0.85
N GLY A 57 23.59 23.88 -1.11
CA GLY A 57 24.75 24.27 -1.89
C GLY A 57 24.44 24.68 -3.33
N LEU A 58 23.44 24.03 -3.96
CA LEU A 58 22.92 24.40 -5.29
C LEU A 58 22.21 25.75 -5.34
N ALA A 59 21.67 26.24 -4.22
CA ALA A 59 21.02 27.54 -4.18
C ALA A 59 21.97 28.69 -4.55
N VAL A 60 23.27 28.56 -4.23
CA VAL A 60 24.29 29.58 -4.51
C VAL A 60 24.48 29.80 -6.02
N PRO A 61 24.79 28.78 -6.85
CA PRO A 61 24.93 28.97 -8.28
C PRO A 61 23.58 29.31 -8.96
N MET A 62 22.44 28.84 -8.41
CA MET A 62 21.13 29.25 -8.91
C MET A 62 20.88 30.75 -8.69
N LEU A 63 21.23 31.29 -7.50
CA LEU A 63 21.16 32.71 -7.23
C LEU A 63 22.05 33.52 -8.20
N SER A 64 23.23 33.02 -8.51
CA SER A 64 24.16 33.63 -9.47
C SER A 64 23.59 33.68 -10.89
N ILE A 65 22.97 32.58 -11.38
CA ILE A 65 22.28 32.58 -12.68
C ILE A 65 21.15 33.59 -12.73
N ILE A 66 20.34 33.66 -11.68
CA ILE A 66 19.26 34.65 -11.57
C ILE A 66 19.85 36.07 -11.61
N GLY A 67 20.96 36.29 -10.93
CA GLY A 67 21.69 37.55 -10.97
C GLY A 67 22.12 37.95 -12.39
N TYR A 68 22.69 37.03 -13.13
CA TYR A 68 23.05 37.26 -14.54
C TYR A 68 21.82 37.54 -15.42
N ALA A 69 20.75 36.78 -15.25
CA ALA A 69 19.52 36.94 -16.01
C ALA A 69 18.82 38.28 -15.74
N TYR A 70 18.92 38.78 -14.50
CA TYR A 70 18.28 40.00 -14.06
C TYR A 70 19.17 41.25 -14.09
N GLY A 71 20.47 41.07 -14.33
CA GLY A 71 21.48 42.14 -14.28
C GLY A 71 21.81 42.62 -12.87
N ILE A 72 21.59 41.78 -11.83
CA ILE A 72 21.83 42.12 -10.42
C ILE A 72 23.23 41.66 -10.02
N THR A 73 24.18 42.56 -10.00
CA THR A 73 25.60 42.23 -9.71
C THR A 73 25.83 41.67 -8.31
N SER A 74 25.06 42.11 -7.32
CA SER A 74 25.15 41.62 -5.93
C SER A 74 24.86 40.11 -5.79
N PHE A 75 24.10 39.49 -6.73
CA PHE A 75 23.73 38.09 -6.66
C PHE A 75 24.83 37.16 -7.15
N PHE A 76 25.59 37.56 -8.17
CA PHE A 76 26.70 36.72 -8.67
C PHE A 76 28.06 37.16 -8.11
N GLY A 77 28.22 38.42 -7.66
CA GLY A 77 29.45 38.91 -7.09
C GLY A 77 30.66 38.67 -8.01
N HIS A 78 31.68 37.96 -7.51
CA HIS A 78 32.85 37.54 -8.29
C HIS A 78 32.74 36.15 -8.95
N MET A 79 31.58 35.51 -8.88
CA MET A 79 31.34 34.20 -9.48
C MET A 79 31.09 34.33 -10.97
N SER A 80 31.98 33.87 -11.81
CA SER A 80 31.81 33.93 -13.28
C SER A 80 30.69 33.00 -13.74
N ILE A 81 30.12 33.30 -14.92
CA ILE A 81 29.06 32.46 -15.53
C ILE A 81 29.55 31.02 -15.73
N LEU A 82 30.83 30.83 -16.04
CA LEU A 82 31.45 29.52 -16.21
C LEU A 82 31.48 28.76 -14.88
N THR A 83 31.97 29.41 -13.80
CA THR A 83 31.99 28.83 -12.45
C THR A 83 30.58 28.50 -11.98
N THR A 84 29.61 29.34 -12.28
CA THR A 84 28.20 29.11 -11.96
C THR A 84 27.66 27.86 -12.66
N THR A 85 27.95 27.70 -13.95
CA THR A 85 27.54 26.54 -14.73
C THR A 85 28.18 25.24 -14.18
N TYR A 86 29.49 25.24 -13.93
CA TYR A 86 30.17 24.11 -13.29
C TYR A 86 29.60 23.79 -11.91
N GLY A 87 29.28 24.81 -11.11
CA GLY A 87 28.68 24.65 -9.80
C GLY A 87 27.34 23.92 -9.84
N ILE A 88 26.50 24.22 -10.82
CA ILE A 88 25.23 23.52 -11.03
C ILE A 88 25.46 22.05 -11.40
N PHE A 89 26.34 21.78 -12.37
CA PHE A 89 26.66 20.40 -12.75
C PHE A 89 27.23 19.60 -11.58
N LEU A 90 28.14 20.20 -10.81
CA LEU A 90 28.72 19.55 -9.64
C LEU A 90 27.68 19.28 -8.58
N GLY A 91 26.82 20.24 -8.25
CA GLY A 91 25.77 20.07 -7.26
C GLY A 91 24.74 19.01 -7.66
N ILE A 92 24.33 18.99 -8.92
CA ILE A 92 23.50 17.93 -9.46
C ILE A 92 24.19 16.57 -9.35
N SER A 93 25.49 16.48 -9.70
CA SER A 93 26.26 15.25 -9.59
C SER A 93 26.32 14.73 -8.16
N VAL A 94 26.54 15.61 -7.18
CA VAL A 94 26.54 15.24 -5.76
C VAL A 94 25.18 14.70 -5.31
N LEU A 95 24.09 15.30 -5.75
CA LEU A 95 22.74 14.79 -5.47
C LEU A 95 22.51 13.40 -6.07
N PHE A 96 23.02 13.13 -7.26
CA PHE A 96 22.83 11.86 -7.97
C PHE A 96 23.73 10.72 -7.48
N ILE A 97 24.81 10.98 -6.73
CA ILE A 97 25.65 9.92 -6.13
C ILE A 97 24.81 8.93 -5.31
N HIS A 98 23.78 9.43 -4.62
CA HIS A 98 22.88 8.62 -3.82
C HIS A 98 21.45 8.55 -4.41
N ALA A 99 21.34 8.53 -5.75
CA ALA A 99 20.03 8.58 -6.44
C ALA A 99 19.07 7.42 -6.12
N LYS A 100 19.62 6.28 -5.63
CA LYS A 100 18.81 5.12 -5.24
C LYS A 100 18.10 5.26 -3.88
N HIS A 101 18.36 6.33 -3.14
CA HIS A 101 17.81 6.55 -1.80
C HIS A 101 17.33 8.00 -1.62
N GLY A 102 16.47 8.22 -0.63
CA GLY A 102 16.03 9.55 -0.21
C GLY A 102 15.18 10.31 -1.22
N ALA A 103 15.27 11.64 -1.18
CA ALA A 103 14.44 12.55 -1.98
C ALA A 103 14.69 12.42 -3.50
N VAL A 104 15.93 12.18 -3.90
CA VAL A 104 16.29 12.01 -5.33
C VAL A 104 15.68 10.73 -5.88
N HIS A 105 15.65 9.63 -5.11
CA HIS A 105 14.96 8.41 -5.52
C HIS A 105 13.47 8.63 -5.75
N ALA A 106 12.81 9.34 -4.83
CA ALA A 106 11.39 9.68 -4.97
C ALA A 106 11.14 10.53 -6.22
N LEU A 107 12.00 11.51 -6.50
CA LEU A 107 11.93 12.37 -7.69
C LEU A 107 12.11 11.58 -8.99
N LEU A 108 13.02 10.61 -9.02
CA LEU A 108 13.33 9.78 -10.20
C LEU A 108 12.38 8.60 -10.37
N SER A 109 11.51 8.32 -9.41
CA SER A 109 10.57 7.22 -9.47
C SER A 109 9.73 7.27 -10.76
N PRO A 110 9.56 6.13 -11.48
CA PRO A 110 8.70 6.04 -12.67
C PRO A 110 7.22 6.11 -12.33
N HIS A 111 6.86 5.94 -11.05
CA HIS A 111 5.49 5.95 -10.57
C HIS A 111 4.85 7.35 -10.58
N ILE A 112 3.54 7.41 -10.37
CA ILE A 112 2.75 8.65 -10.41
C ILE A 112 3.34 9.72 -9.47
N GLY A 113 3.74 9.36 -8.26
CA GLY A 113 4.36 10.29 -7.30
C GLY A 113 5.63 10.96 -7.83
N GLY A 114 6.53 10.21 -8.48
CA GLY A 114 7.73 10.77 -9.08
C GLY A 114 7.46 11.70 -10.28
N ARG A 115 6.45 11.38 -11.10
CA ARG A 115 6.01 12.27 -12.19
C ARG A 115 5.47 13.60 -11.67
N ILE A 116 4.65 13.54 -10.63
CA ILE A 116 4.10 14.73 -9.98
C ILE A 116 5.21 15.56 -9.34
N ALA A 117 6.14 14.92 -8.61
CA ALA A 117 7.25 15.61 -7.98
C ALA A 117 8.15 16.33 -8.99
N ARG A 118 8.47 15.70 -10.13
CA ARG A 118 9.22 16.36 -11.22
C ARG A 118 8.48 17.57 -11.77
N PHE A 119 7.18 17.43 -12.04
CA PHE A 119 6.35 18.53 -12.50
C PHE A 119 6.32 19.71 -11.51
N GLN A 120 6.16 19.39 -10.21
CA GLN A 120 6.17 20.40 -9.14
C GLN A 120 7.51 21.10 -9.00
N VAL A 121 8.62 20.36 -9.08
CA VAL A 121 9.98 20.96 -9.05
C VAL A 121 10.19 21.88 -10.26
N CYS A 122 9.83 21.44 -11.48
CA CYS A 122 9.96 22.28 -12.67
C CYS A 122 9.13 23.57 -12.54
N ILE A 123 7.85 23.46 -12.21
CA ILE A 123 6.98 24.64 -12.07
C ILE A 123 7.41 25.49 -10.87
N GLY A 124 7.74 24.88 -9.73
CA GLY A 124 8.18 25.56 -8.52
C GLY A 124 9.48 26.35 -8.69
N CYS A 125 10.35 25.93 -9.63
CA CYS A 125 11.54 26.72 -9.99
C CYS A 125 11.25 27.76 -11.06
N PHE A 126 10.56 27.37 -12.14
CA PHE A 126 10.40 28.22 -13.31
C PHE A 126 9.47 29.43 -13.06
N VAL A 127 8.33 29.21 -12.39
CA VAL A 127 7.32 30.26 -12.20
C VAL A 127 7.82 31.42 -11.33
N PRO A 128 8.45 31.18 -10.16
CA PRO A 128 9.01 32.28 -9.37
C PRO A 128 10.10 33.07 -10.10
N ILE A 129 10.96 32.39 -10.85
CA ILE A 129 12.02 33.03 -11.63
C ILE A 129 11.40 33.93 -12.71
N PHE A 130 10.40 33.42 -13.43
CA PHE A 130 9.73 34.16 -14.49
C PHE A 130 8.98 35.37 -13.94
N ILE A 131 8.22 35.21 -12.87
CA ILE A 131 7.52 36.31 -12.20
C ILE A 131 8.51 37.34 -11.68
N GLY A 132 9.63 36.92 -11.07
CA GLY A 132 10.69 37.80 -10.62
C GLY A 132 11.33 38.61 -11.77
N TYR A 133 11.53 37.98 -12.94
CA TYR A 133 12.01 38.67 -14.14
C TYR A 133 11.04 39.76 -14.61
N LEU A 134 9.75 39.44 -14.70
CA LEU A 134 8.71 40.42 -15.07
C LEU A 134 8.65 41.56 -14.06
N PHE A 135 8.77 41.24 -12.76
CA PHE A 135 8.79 42.19 -11.68
C PHE A 135 9.93 43.22 -11.86
N ILE A 136 11.16 42.79 -12.07
CA ILE A 136 12.33 43.68 -12.24
C ILE A 136 12.20 44.55 -13.51
N LYS A 137 11.67 44.01 -14.60
CA LYS A 137 11.39 44.76 -15.83
C LYS A 137 10.37 45.89 -15.63
N THR A 138 9.39 45.69 -14.74
CA THR A 138 8.32 46.64 -14.44
C THR A 138 8.77 47.74 -13.44
N LEU A 139 9.81 47.45 -12.66
CA LEU A 139 10.40 48.34 -11.65
C LEU A 139 10.92 49.69 -12.20
N ILE A 140 11.16 49.76 -13.50
CA ILE A 140 11.70 50.98 -14.15
C ILE A 140 10.70 52.16 -14.06
N SER A 141 9.42 51.89 -13.77
CA SER A 141 8.34 52.91 -13.84
C SER A 141 7.52 53.09 -12.55
N VAL A 142 7.73 52.32 -11.46
CA VAL A 142 6.90 52.33 -10.25
C VAL A 142 7.75 52.31 -8.99
N LYS A 143 7.22 52.78 -7.84
CA LYS A 143 7.93 52.77 -6.55
C LYS A 143 8.19 51.36 -6.08
N LEU A 144 9.43 51.09 -5.66
CA LEU A 144 9.98 49.76 -5.32
C LEU A 144 9.16 49.06 -4.22
N GLU A 145 8.65 49.82 -3.25
CA GLU A 145 7.99 49.28 -2.05
C GLU A 145 6.64 48.62 -2.37
N ASP A 146 5.84 49.22 -3.24
CA ASP A 146 4.51 48.70 -3.59
C ASP A 146 4.58 47.43 -4.41
N LEU A 147 5.57 47.33 -5.29
CA LEU A 147 5.77 46.13 -6.14
C LEU A 147 6.34 44.95 -5.38
N PHE A 148 7.19 45.18 -4.36
CA PHE A 148 7.74 44.08 -3.55
C PHE A 148 6.64 43.36 -2.77
N GLY A 149 5.70 44.12 -2.18
CA GLY A 149 4.53 43.54 -1.50
C GLY A 149 3.69 42.65 -2.42
N LEU A 150 3.43 43.13 -3.64
CA LEU A 150 2.70 42.34 -4.67
C LEU A 150 3.42 41.04 -5.04
N TYR A 151 4.74 41.09 -5.27
CA TYR A 151 5.57 39.96 -5.58
C TYR A 151 5.50 38.86 -4.48
N VAL A 152 5.64 39.28 -3.22
CA VAL A 152 5.55 38.37 -2.06
C VAL A 152 4.19 37.69 -1.99
N VAL A 153 3.09 38.45 -2.20
CA VAL A 153 1.74 37.91 -2.20
C VAL A 153 1.56 36.87 -3.33
N VAL A 154 1.95 37.19 -4.56
CA VAL A 154 1.80 36.29 -5.73
C VAL A 154 2.59 35.00 -5.53
N ILE A 155 3.84 35.08 -5.06
CA ILE A 155 4.65 33.88 -4.79
C ILE A 155 4.07 33.05 -3.64
N SER A 156 3.60 33.70 -2.58
CA SER A 156 2.96 33.00 -1.44
C SER A 156 1.71 32.23 -1.89
N TRP A 157 0.83 32.87 -2.67
CA TRP A 157 -0.34 32.21 -3.23
C TRP A 157 0.02 31.07 -4.18
N PHE A 158 1.04 31.24 -5.02
CA PHE A 158 1.54 30.18 -5.90
C PHE A 158 2.01 28.95 -5.09
N ILE A 159 2.78 29.17 -4.02
CA ILE A 159 3.24 28.08 -3.14
C ILE A 159 2.06 27.38 -2.46
N ILE A 160 1.09 28.15 -1.94
CA ILE A 160 -0.11 27.61 -1.30
C ILE A 160 -0.91 26.73 -2.29
N ILE A 161 -1.14 27.21 -3.51
CA ILE A 161 -1.83 26.46 -4.55
C ILE A 161 -1.08 25.17 -4.88
N LEU A 162 0.24 25.23 -5.00
CA LEU A 162 1.08 24.05 -5.28
C LEU A 162 0.98 23.01 -4.15
N ILE A 163 0.98 23.45 -2.88
CA ILE A 163 0.81 22.58 -1.71
C ILE A 163 -0.58 21.94 -1.71
N ILE A 164 -1.64 22.73 -1.92
CA ILE A 164 -3.03 22.24 -1.97
C ILE A 164 -3.18 21.20 -3.09
N PHE A 165 -2.68 21.50 -4.28
CA PHE A 165 -2.71 20.58 -5.43
C PHE A 165 -1.99 19.26 -5.12
N SER A 166 -0.80 19.34 -4.50
CA SER A 166 -0.06 18.16 -4.05
C SER A 166 -0.84 17.33 -3.02
N ALA A 167 -1.46 18.00 -2.04
CA ALA A 167 -2.24 17.33 -1.00
C ALA A 167 -3.46 16.58 -1.59
N ILE A 168 -4.18 17.19 -2.53
CA ILE A 168 -5.33 16.56 -3.21
C ILE A 168 -4.90 15.29 -3.96
N ILE A 169 -3.76 15.35 -4.67
CA ILE A 169 -3.27 14.21 -5.42
C ILE A 169 -2.82 13.09 -4.48
N GLN A 170 -2.11 13.42 -3.39
CA GLN A 170 -1.68 12.43 -2.40
C GLN A 170 -2.87 11.73 -1.76
N GLU A 171 -3.90 12.48 -1.35
CA GLU A 171 -5.13 11.91 -0.78
C GLU A 171 -5.81 10.92 -1.76
N LYS A 172 -5.87 11.26 -3.05
CA LYS A 172 -6.44 10.36 -4.06
C LYS A 172 -5.63 9.06 -4.21
N ILE A 173 -4.30 9.16 -4.20
CA ILE A 173 -3.42 7.98 -4.30
C ILE A 173 -3.55 7.10 -3.05
N ASP A 174 -3.56 7.71 -1.87
CA ASP A 174 -3.69 6.98 -0.60
C ASP A 174 -5.05 6.29 -0.49
N LYS A 175 -6.13 6.94 -0.95
CA LYS A 175 -7.44 6.31 -1.01
C LYS A 175 -7.43 5.09 -1.94
N GLN A 176 -6.91 5.21 -3.15
CA GLN A 176 -6.81 4.07 -4.09
C GLN A 176 -5.98 2.92 -3.51
N ARG A 177 -4.90 3.23 -2.80
CA ARG A 177 -4.07 2.23 -2.13
C ARG A 177 -4.85 1.49 -1.04
N ARG A 178 -5.55 2.24 -0.17
CA ARG A 178 -6.39 1.64 0.89
C ARG A 178 -7.50 0.75 0.31
N ASP A 179 -8.19 1.22 -0.73
CA ASP A 179 -9.25 0.45 -1.39
C ASP A 179 -8.71 -0.85 -2.02
N ALA A 180 -7.54 -0.79 -2.67
CA ALA A 180 -6.86 -1.96 -3.23
C ALA A 180 -6.41 -2.95 -2.13
N GLU A 181 -5.87 -2.45 -1.02
CA GLU A 181 -5.45 -3.27 0.12
C GLU A 181 -6.64 -3.98 0.76
N LEU A 182 -7.76 -3.27 0.98
CA LEU A 182 -9.00 -3.87 1.48
C LEU A 182 -9.56 -4.92 0.53
N ALA A 183 -9.51 -4.67 -0.79
CA ALA A 183 -9.94 -5.64 -1.79
C ALA A 183 -9.06 -6.90 -1.78
N LEU A 184 -7.74 -6.74 -1.62
CA LEU A 184 -6.80 -7.86 -1.49
C LEU A 184 -7.06 -8.67 -0.22
N ILE A 185 -7.26 -8.03 0.93
CA ILE A 185 -7.61 -8.70 2.19
C ILE A 185 -8.92 -9.48 2.00
N LYS A 186 -9.94 -8.83 1.44
CA LYS A 186 -11.24 -9.48 1.19
C LYS A 186 -11.11 -10.70 0.28
N ALA A 187 -10.37 -10.59 -0.82
CA ALA A 187 -10.11 -11.71 -1.73
C ALA A 187 -9.28 -12.83 -1.09
N ALA A 188 -8.39 -12.48 -0.15
CA ALA A 188 -7.58 -13.46 0.58
C ALA A 188 -8.34 -14.20 1.67
N THR A 189 -9.46 -13.66 2.19
CA THR A 189 -10.19 -14.18 3.36
C THR A 189 -11.57 -14.70 3.06
N TYR A 190 -12.23 -14.20 2.00
CA TYR A 190 -13.62 -14.56 1.68
C TYR A 190 -13.76 -15.19 0.29
N ASP A 191 -14.75 -16.07 0.15
CA ASP A 191 -15.14 -16.63 -1.15
C ASP A 191 -15.92 -15.57 -1.95
N SER A 192 -15.54 -15.38 -3.20
CA SER A 192 -16.10 -14.31 -4.05
C SER A 192 -17.55 -14.52 -4.46
N LEU A 193 -18.04 -15.77 -4.50
CA LEU A 193 -19.40 -16.10 -4.88
C LEU A 193 -20.36 -15.95 -3.70
N THR A 194 -20.01 -16.53 -2.55
CA THR A 194 -20.90 -16.66 -1.40
C THR A 194 -20.71 -15.60 -0.33
N GLY A 195 -19.56 -14.93 -0.31
CA GLY A 195 -19.18 -13.98 0.74
C GLY A 195 -18.84 -14.61 2.09
N LEU A 196 -18.86 -15.94 2.21
CA LEU A 196 -18.41 -16.67 3.40
C LEU A 196 -16.86 -16.67 3.49
N ALA A 197 -16.32 -17.05 4.65
CA ALA A 197 -14.89 -17.31 4.77
C ALA A 197 -14.44 -18.32 3.71
N ASN A 198 -13.28 -18.12 3.11
CA ASN A 198 -12.69 -19.10 2.21
C ASN A 198 -11.89 -20.16 2.99
N ARG A 199 -11.45 -21.21 2.31
CA ARG A 199 -10.69 -22.32 2.91
C ARG A 199 -9.48 -21.85 3.73
N ARG A 200 -8.75 -20.86 3.25
CA ARG A 200 -7.56 -20.37 3.93
C ARG A 200 -7.91 -19.72 5.27
N HIS A 201 -8.88 -18.83 5.25
CA HIS A 201 -9.33 -18.14 6.47
C HIS A 201 -9.99 -19.11 7.46
N PHE A 202 -10.71 -20.12 6.97
CA PHE A 202 -11.26 -21.19 7.81
C PHE A 202 -10.17 -21.94 8.57
N MET A 203 -9.06 -22.30 7.92
CA MET A 203 -7.96 -23.01 8.59
C MET A 203 -7.31 -22.16 9.70
N GLU A 204 -7.21 -20.85 9.49
CA GLU A 204 -6.72 -19.91 10.51
C GLU A 204 -7.68 -19.84 11.71
N LEU A 205 -8.99 -19.70 11.45
CA LEU A 205 -10.03 -19.68 12.50
C LEU A 205 -10.10 -21.00 13.28
N ALA A 206 -10.09 -22.12 12.57
CA ALA A 206 -10.15 -23.44 13.18
C ALA A 206 -8.92 -23.71 14.07
N LYS A 207 -7.73 -23.35 13.62
CA LYS A 207 -6.52 -23.44 14.41
C LYS A 207 -6.62 -22.62 15.70
N SER A 208 -7.09 -21.38 15.60
CA SER A 208 -7.29 -20.50 16.75
C SER A 208 -8.33 -21.06 17.73
N ALA A 209 -9.42 -21.66 17.24
CA ALA A 209 -10.44 -22.29 18.07
C ALA A 209 -9.90 -23.52 18.82
N LEU A 210 -9.08 -24.35 18.16
CA LEU A 210 -8.44 -25.50 18.80
C LEU A 210 -7.42 -25.10 19.87
N GLU A 211 -6.64 -24.05 19.62
CA GLU A 211 -5.70 -23.50 20.61
C GLU A 211 -6.42 -22.98 21.86
N GLN A 212 -7.61 -22.42 21.73
CA GLN A 212 -8.42 -21.96 22.87
C GLN A 212 -9.01 -23.12 23.68
N ASN A 213 -9.33 -24.27 23.04
CA ASN A 213 -9.82 -25.47 23.76
C ASN A 213 -8.83 -26.00 24.80
N THR A 214 -7.52 -25.89 24.51
CA THR A 214 -6.48 -26.33 25.46
C THR A 214 -6.39 -25.47 26.72
N LEU A 215 -6.96 -24.27 26.70
CA LEU A 215 -6.94 -23.33 27.84
C LEU A 215 -8.21 -23.35 28.70
N VAL A 216 -9.31 -23.85 28.15
CA VAL A 216 -10.63 -23.94 28.81
C VAL A 216 -11.22 -25.30 28.44
N THR A 217 -11.83 -26.02 29.37
CA THR A 217 -12.50 -27.34 29.16
C THR A 217 -13.72 -27.22 28.21
N ALA A 218 -13.56 -26.55 27.10
CA ALA A 218 -14.61 -26.24 26.14
C ALA A 218 -14.48 -27.17 24.92
N GLU A 219 -15.59 -27.76 24.50
CA GLU A 219 -15.63 -28.63 23.33
C GLU A 219 -15.82 -27.82 22.04
N THR A 220 -15.08 -28.15 21.00
CA THR A 220 -15.27 -27.59 19.66
C THR A 220 -15.65 -28.69 18.67
N TYR A 221 -16.66 -28.43 17.87
CA TYR A 221 -17.07 -29.33 16.78
C TYR A 221 -16.80 -28.68 15.43
N ILE A 222 -16.43 -29.53 14.48
CA ILE A 222 -16.29 -29.14 13.07
C ILE A 222 -17.30 -29.92 12.25
N LEU A 223 -18.05 -29.20 11.42
CA LEU A 223 -19.02 -29.75 10.49
C LEU A 223 -18.44 -29.62 9.07
N MET A 224 -18.46 -30.70 8.33
CA MET A 224 -18.26 -30.73 6.87
C MET A 224 -19.59 -30.94 6.18
N LEU A 225 -19.92 -30.11 5.23
CA LEU A 225 -21.20 -30.11 4.52
C LEU A 225 -20.97 -30.17 3.01
N ASP A 226 -21.84 -30.88 2.32
CA ASP A 226 -21.79 -30.99 0.86
C ASP A 226 -23.21 -30.98 0.29
N VAL A 227 -23.37 -30.27 -0.82
CA VAL A 227 -24.69 -30.15 -1.47
C VAL A 227 -25.00 -31.42 -2.27
N ASP A 228 -26.03 -32.11 -1.85
CA ASP A 228 -26.43 -33.38 -2.46
C ASP A 228 -26.79 -33.20 -3.95
N HIS A 229 -26.13 -34.05 -4.77
CA HIS A 229 -26.36 -34.07 -6.22
C HIS A 229 -26.14 -32.73 -6.94
N PHE A 230 -25.24 -31.88 -6.45
CA PHE A 230 -24.99 -30.54 -7.02
C PHE A 230 -24.61 -30.56 -8.50
N LYS A 231 -23.86 -31.59 -8.93
CA LYS A 231 -23.61 -31.80 -10.37
C LYS A 231 -24.90 -31.90 -11.18
N SER A 232 -25.90 -32.62 -10.67
CA SER A 232 -27.20 -32.73 -11.32
C SER A 232 -27.97 -31.41 -11.36
N VAL A 233 -27.77 -30.53 -10.34
CA VAL A 233 -28.29 -29.16 -10.37
C VAL A 233 -27.74 -28.38 -11.54
N ASN A 234 -26.40 -28.41 -11.70
CA ASN A 234 -25.71 -27.75 -12.81
C ASN A 234 -26.09 -28.30 -14.17
N ASP A 235 -26.16 -29.64 -14.29
CA ASP A 235 -26.48 -30.32 -15.54
C ASP A 235 -27.92 -30.02 -16.02
N ARG A 236 -28.87 -29.84 -15.10
CA ARG A 236 -30.30 -29.59 -15.40
C ARG A 236 -30.63 -28.12 -15.58
N ALA A 237 -30.10 -27.27 -14.72
CA ALA A 237 -30.48 -25.87 -14.63
C ALA A 237 -29.39 -24.87 -15.09
N GLY A 238 -28.18 -25.37 -15.36
CA GLY A 238 -27.01 -24.59 -15.77
C GLY A 238 -26.29 -23.96 -14.58
N HIS A 239 -25.01 -23.61 -14.80
CA HIS A 239 -24.10 -23.07 -13.76
C HIS A 239 -24.63 -21.78 -13.09
N ALA A 240 -25.33 -20.92 -13.84
CA ALA A 240 -25.87 -19.69 -13.27
C ALA A 240 -26.94 -19.94 -12.19
N ILE A 241 -27.72 -21.02 -12.32
CA ILE A 241 -28.65 -21.45 -11.28
C ILE A 241 -27.90 -22.19 -10.16
N GLY A 242 -26.89 -23.00 -10.47
CA GLY A 242 -26.01 -23.61 -9.46
C GLY A 242 -25.36 -22.57 -8.56
N ASP A 243 -24.90 -21.45 -9.11
CA ASP A 243 -24.35 -20.32 -8.33
C ASP A 243 -25.41 -19.73 -7.39
N LYS A 244 -26.65 -19.56 -7.84
CA LYS A 244 -27.75 -19.10 -6.97
C LYS A 244 -28.08 -20.09 -5.86
N VAL A 245 -28.03 -21.39 -6.13
CA VAL A 245 -28.16 -22.45 -5.13
C VAL A 245 -27.08 -22.29 -4.05
N LEU A 246 -25.82 -22.16 -4.43
CA LEU A 246 -24.72 -21.97 -3.48
C LEU A 246 -24.85 -20.70 -2.66
N ILE A 247 -25.28 -19.59 -3.26
CA ILE A 247 -25.53 -18.32 -2.56
C ILE A 247 -26.69 -18.46 -1.56
N ALA A 248 -27.77 -19.13 -1.95
CA ALA A 248 -28.92 -19.36 -1.07
C ALA A 248 -28.54 -20.23 0.13
N ILE A 249 -27.83 -21.34 -0.10
CA ILE A 249 -27.32 -22.21 0.95
C ILE A 249 -26.39 -21.43 1.88
N ALA A 250 -25.41 -20.70 1.35
CA ALA A 250 -24.50 -19.89 2.15
C ALA A 250 -25.23 -18.89 3.06
N SER A 251 -26.29 -18.25 2.54
CA SER A 251 -27.14 -17.34 3.32
C SER A 251 -27.86 -18.07 4.44
N THR A 252 -28.42 -19.26 4.16
CA THR A 252 -29.09 -20.10 5.15
C THR A 252 -28.13 -20.55 6.22
N LEU A 253 -26.95 -21.08 5.85
CA LEU A 253 -25.93 -21.49 6.80
C LEU A 253 -25.55 -20.35 7.76
N ASN A 254 -25.28 -19.17 7.21
CA ASN A 254 -24.84 -18.01 8.00
C ASN A 254 -25.93 -17.48 8.96
N LYS A 255 -27.21 -17.68 8.63
CA LYS A 255 -28.34 -17.32 9.50
C LYS A 255 -28.64 -18.36 10.59
N SER A 256 -28.30 -19.63 10.34
CA SER A 256 -28.61 -20.76 11.20
C SER A 256 -27.65 -20.90 12.39
N VAL A 257 -26.47 -20.26 12.30
CA VAL A 257 -25.39 -20.33 13.32
C VAL A 257 -25.33 -19.08 14.18
N ARG A 258 -24.62 -19.17 15.32
CA ARG A 258 -24.37 -18.05 16.23
C ARG A 258 -23.26 -17.15 15.72
N ARG A 259 -23.16 -15.93 16.24
CA ARG A 259 -22.10 -14.98 15.87
C ARG A 259 -20.68 -15.47 16.26
N THR A 260 -20.57 -16.37 17.21
CA THR A 260 -19.33 -17.03 17.64
C THR A 260 -18.88 -18.13 16.70
N ASP A 261 -19.80 -18.67 15.91
CA ASP A 261 -19.55 -19.75 14.98
C ASP A 261 -19.01 -19.19 13.66
N SER A 262 -18.29 -19.98 12.93
CA SER A 262 -17.69 -19.56 11.66
C SER A 262 -18.13 -20.48 10.53
N VAL A 263 -18.69 -19.89 9.47
CA VAL A 263 -19.12 -20.59 8.27
C VAL A 263 -18.17 -20.30 7.12
N CYS A 264 -17.81 -21.33 6.40
CA CYS A 264 -16.84 -21.26 5.31
C CYS A 264 -17.32 -22.04 4.10
N ARG A 265 -16.90 -21.59 2.90
CA ARG A 265 -16.93 -22.41 1.69
C ARG A 265 -15.52 -22.92 1.38
N LEU A 266 -15.35 -24.25 1.40
CA LEU A 266 -14.04 -24.87 1.14
C LEU A 266 -13.68 -24.88 -0.34
N GLY A 267 -14.68 -24.98 -1.21
CA GLY A 267 -14.58 -24.98 -2.66
C GLY A 267 -15.69 -25.80 -3.31
N GLY A 268 -16.00 -25.53 -4.57
CA GLY A 268 -17.10 -26.23 -5.27
C GLY A 268 -18.43 -26.13 -4.52
N GLU A 269 -18.96 -27.28 -4.10
CA GLU A 269 -20.20 -27.45 -3.36
C GLU A 269 -19.99 -27.76 -1.86
N GLU A 270 -18.74 -27.65 -1.38
CA GLU A 270 -18.36 -28.02 -0.01
C GLU A 270 -18.32 -26.80 0.90
N PHE A 271 -18.92 -26.94 2.08
CA PHE A 271 -18.92 -25.96 3.16
C PHE A 271 -18.37 -26.57 4.44
N ALA A 272 -17.93 -25.72 5.37
CA ALA A 272 -17.53 -26.14 6.70
C ALA A 272 -17.97 -25.14 7.76
N ILE A 273 -18.22 -25.62 8.98
CA ILE A 273 -18.62 -24.79 10.10
C ILE A 273 -17.78 -25.17 11.31
N ILE A 274 -17.34 -24.16 12.07
CA ILE A 274 -16.69 -24.31 13.36
C ILE A 274 -17.71 -23.90 14.43
N LEU A 275 -17.97 -24.79 15.38
CA LEU A 275 -18.82 -24.56 16.54
C LEU A 275 -17.96 -24.59 17.81
N PRO A 276 -17.36 -23.49 18.25
CA PRO A 276 -16.60 -23.43 19.50
C PRO A 276 -17.55 -23.43 20.70
N ASN A 277 -17.07 -23.95 21.83
CA ASN A 277 -17.82 -24.00 23.10
C ASN A 277 -19.23 -24.60 22.94
N THR A 278 -19.32 -25.75 22.29
CA THR A 278 -20.59 -26.37 21.93
C THR A 278 -20.59 -27.83 22.41
N SER A 279 -21.67 -28.27 23.10
CA SER A 279 -21.87 -29.67 23.51
C SER A 279 -22.19 -30.55 22.30
N GLU A 280 -22.04 -31.87 22.46
CA GLU A 280 -22.43 -32.85 21.42
C GLU A 280 -23.91 -32.70 21.03
N GLU A 281 -24.80 -32.55 22.00
CA GLU A 281 -26.24 -32.37 21.76
C GLU A 281 -26.51 -31.09 20.96
N ASP A 282 -25.86 -29.98 21.36
CA ASP A 282 -26.02 -28.69 20.64
C ASP A 282 -25.44 -28.74 19.23
N ALA A 283 -24.29 -29.42 19.05
CA ALA A 283 -23.68 -29.57 17.72
C ALA A 283 -24.58 -30.38 16.76
N LEU A 284 -25.14 -31.49 17.24
CA LEU A 284 -26.12 -32.27 16.49
C LEU A 284 -27.40 -31.47 16.21
N PHE A 285 -27.91 -30.73 17.20
CA PHE A 285 -29.05 -29.87 17.02
C PHE A 285 -28.85 -28.81 15.94
N VAL A 286 -27.67 -28.13 15.96
CA VAL A 286 -27.32 -27.13 14.95
C VAL A 286 -27.22 -27.78 13.56
N ALA A 287 -26.59 -28.95 13.47
CA ALA A 287 -26.46 -29.67 12.21
C ALA A 287 -27.82 -30.03 11.60
N GLU A 288 -28.76 -30.61 12.39
CA GLU A 288 -30.10 -30.96 11.95
C GLU A 288 -30.98 -29.74 11.62
N LYS A 289 -30.84 -28.67 12.39
CA LYS A 289 -31.44 -27.38 12.10
C LYS A 289 -31.01 -26.88 10.72
N ILE A 290 -29.72 -26.83 10.48
CA ILE A 290 -29.11 -26.39 9.21
C ILE A 290 -29.65 -27.26 8.05
N ARG A 291 -29.59 -28.59 8.22
CA ARG A 291 -30.06 -29.53 7.20
C ARG A 291 -31.52 -29.24 6.82
N THR A 292 -32.38 -29.08 7.81
CA THR A 292 -33.81 -28.83 7.61
C THR A 292 -34.09 -27.47 6.99
N GLU A 293 -33.37 -26.43 7.44
CA GLU A 293 -33.52 -25.07 6.88
C GLU A 293 -33.05 -25.00 5.43
N VAL A 294 -31.99 -25.73 5.06
CA VAL A 294 -31.56 -25.84 3.65
C VAL A 294 -32.58 -26.58 2.82
N GLU A 295 -33.11 -27.72 3.29
CA GLU A 295 -34.15 -28.46 2.61
C GLU A 295 -35.41 -27.62 2.36
N GLN A 296 -35.74 -26.69 3.27
CA GLN A 296 -36.89 -25.78 3.16
C GLN A 296 -36.56 -24.48 2.39
N THR A 297 -35.33 -24.28 1.99
CA THR A 297 -34.92 -23.05 1.30
C THR A 297 -35.48 -23.00 -0.11
N GLU A 298 -36.33 -22.01 -0.39
CA GLU A 298 -36.83 -21.74 -1.74
C GLU A 298 -35.75 -21.03 -2.57
N ILE A 299 -35.41 -21.62 -3.72
CA ILE A 299 -34.41 -21.10 -4.64
C ILE A 299 -35.11 -20.71 -5.95
N LEU A 300 -35.21 -19.41 -6.17
CA LEU A 300 -35.92 -18.84 -7.31
C LEU A 300 -35.39 -19.36 -8.65
N GLY A 301 -36.32 -19.98 -9.43
CA GLY A 301 -36.00 -20.58 -10.72
C GLY A 301 -35.40 -21.98 -10.65
N TYR A 302 -35.39 -22.60 -9.46
CA TYR A 302 -34.98 -23.99 -9.28
C TYR A 302 -36.03 -24.83 -8.54
N THR A 303 -36.43 -24.45 -7.32
CA THR A 303 -37.25 -25.27 -6.43
C THR A 303 -38.59 -25.60 -7.04
N ASP A 304 -39.23 -24.66 -7.72
CA ASP A 304 -40.55 -24.84 -8.38
C ASP A 304 -40.51 -25.84 -9.55
N ILE A 305 -39.33 -26.05 -10.15
CA ILE A 305 -39.16 -26.84 -11.37
C ILE A 305 -38.55 -28.20 -11.08
N TYR A 306 -37.52 -28.24 -10.20
CA TYR A 306 -36.68 -29.41 -9.99
C TYR A 306 -36.78 -30.01 -8.58
N GLY A 307 -37.49 -29.36 -7.66
CA GLY A 307 -37.66 -29.79 -6.28
C GLY A 307 -36.58 -29.20 -5.34
N GLN A 308 -36.57 -29.67 -4.11
CA GLN A 308 -35.76 -29.16 -3.06
C GLN A 308 -34.26 -29.56 -3.21
N VAL A 309 -33.36 -28.69 -2.72
CA VAL A 309 -31.94 -29.00 -2.60
C VAL A 309 -31.68 -29.47 -1.16
N THR A 310 -30.91 -30.55 -1.01
CA THR A 310 -30.54 -31.08 0.30
C THR A 310 -29.03 -31.04 0.50
N ILE A 311 -28.63 -31.18 1.73
CA ILE A 311 -27.20 -31.29 2.12
C ILE A 311 -26.96 -32.49 3.00
N SER A 312 -25.79 -33.09 2.88
CA SER A 312 -25.28 -34.07 3.81
C SER A 312 -24.27 -33.41 4.75
N ILE A 313 -24.25 -33.79 6.03
CA ILE A 313 -23.40 -33.18 7.04
C ILE A 313 -22.65 -34.27 7.82
N GLY A 314 -21.33 -34.13 7.92
CA GLY A 314 -20.47 -34.89 8.80
C GLY A 314 -19.94 -34.03 9.93
N LEU A 315 -20.09 -34.49 11.15
CA LEU A 315 -19.59 -33.80 12.36
C LEU A 315 -18.41 -34.55 12.97
N ALA A 316 -17.43 -33.79 13.52
CA ALA A 316 -16.39 -34.37 14.35
C ALA A 316 -16.08 -33.44 15.52
N LYS A 317 -15.87 -34.06 16.69
CA LYS A 317 -15.35 -33.40 17.88
C LYS A 317 -13.85 -33.16 17.72
N ALA A 318 -13.39 -32.00 18.08
CA ALA A 318 -11.96 -31.73 18.23
C ALA A 318 -11.51 -32.21 19.59
N GLU A 319 -10.66 -33.22 19.66
CA GLU A 319 -10.08 -33.73 20.87
C GLU A 319 -8.76 -33.01 21.21
N ASP A 320 -8.33 -33.11 22.45
CA ASP A 320 -7.09 -32.48 22.93
C ASP A 320 -5.89 -32.93 22.07
N GLN A 321 -5.02 -31.97 21.73
CA GLN A 321 -3.80 -32.15 20.96
C GLN A 321 -3.98 -32.63 19.50
N GLN A 322 -5.20 -32.72 18.98
CA GLN A 322 -5.41 -33.02 17.58
C GLN A 322 -5.11 -31.80 16.69
N THR A 323 -4.56 -32.07 15.53
CA THR A 323 -4.43 -31.05 14.47
C THR A 323 -5.75 -30.87 13.75
N ILE A 324 -5.97 -29.68 13.19
CA ILE A 324 -7.17 -29.38 12.39
C ILE A 324 -7.36 -30.39 11.24
N ASP A 325 -6.29 -30.85 10.63
CA ASP A 325 -6.36 -31.81 9.50
C ASP A 325 -6.93 -33.17 9.94
N VAL A 326 -6.64 -33.60 11.16
CA VAL A 326 -7.19 -34.85 11.73
C VAL A 326 -8.69 -34.69 11.98
N VAL A 327 -9.13 -33.56 12.59
CA VAL A 327 -10.56 -33.31 12.84
C VAL A 327 -11.34 -33.21 11.55
N LEU A 328 -10.80 -32.51 10.53
CA LEU A 328 -11.41 -32.45 9.20
C LEU A 328 -11.53 -33.83 8.56
N THR A 329 -10.49 -34.69 8.68
CA THR A 329 -10.53 -36.05 8.17
C THR A 329 -11.63 -36.86 8.85
N HIS A 330 -11.86 -36.68 10.15
CA HIS A 330 -12.94 -37.34 10.87
C HIS A 330 -14.33 -36.83 10.41
N ALA A 331 -14.49 -35.52 10.27
CA ALA A 331 -15.72 -34.94 9.76
C ALA A 331 -16.02 -35.38 8.32
N ASP A 332 -14.99 -35.47 7.47
CA ASP A 332 -15.13 -35.95 6.08
C ASP A 332 -15.56 -37.43 6.03
N LYS A 333 -15.00 -38.31 6.89
CA LYS A 333 -15.46 -39.70 7.03
C LYS A 333 -16.93 -39.79 7.42
N ALA A 334 -17.38 -38.95 8.35
CA ALA A 334 -18.78 -38.89 8.75
C ALA A 334 -19.67 -38.36 7.61
N LEU A 335 -19.22 -37.35 6.86
CA LEU A 335 -19.90 -36.85 5.68
C LEU A 335 -20.05 -37.92 4.60
N TYR A 336 -18.97 -38.68 4.36
CA TYR A 336 -19.01 -39.81 3.42
C TYR A 336 -20.08 -40.85 3.84
N LEU A 337 -20.15 -41.20 5.12
CA LEU A 337 -21.18 -42.10 5.64
C LEU A 337 -22.61 -41.51 5.48
N ALA A 338 -22.77 -40.20 5.65
CA ALA A 338 -24.04 -39.53 5.41
C ALA A 338 -24.49 -39.68 3.94
N LYS A 339 -23.56 -39.48 3.01
CA LYS A 339 -23.83 -39.66 1.58
C LYS A 339 -24.17 -41.12 1.21
N GLU A 340 -23.40 -42.09 1.72
CA GLU A 340 -23.63 -43.51 1.44
C GLU A 340 -24.92 -44.06 2.06
N SER A 341 -25.35 -43.53 3.22
CA SER A 341 -26.57 -43.99 3.92
C SER A 341 -27.83 -43.32 3.41
N GLY A 342 -27.80 -42.65 2.23
CA GLY A 342 -28.95 -42.12 1.52
C GLY A 342 -29.09 -40.60 1.52
N ARG A 343 -28.04 -39.88 1.86
CA ARG A 343 -27.98 -38.39 1.85
C ARG A 343 -28.99 -37.70 2.75
N ASN A 344 -29.02 -36.35 2.68
CA ASN A 344 -29.96 -35.51 3.45
C ASN A 344 -29.97 -35.88 4.95
N LYS A 345 -28.84 -35.97 5.59
CA LYS A 345 -28.66 -36.34 7.02
C LYS A 345 -27.37 -35.83 7.62
N SER A 346 -27.37 -35.82 8.94
CA SER A 346 -26.19 -35.47 9.72
C SER A 346 -25.66 -36.71 10.43
N ILE A 347 -24.35 -36.96 10.37
CA ILE A 347 -23.68 -38.07 11.06
C ILE A 347 -22.53 -37.53 11.89
N LEU A 348 -22.48 -37.93 13.16
CA LEU A 348 -21.37 -37.68 14.06
C LEU A 348 -20.32 -38.78 13.91
N TYR A 349 -19.07 -38.38 13.69
CA TYR A 349 -17.95 -39.32 13.71
C TYR A 349 -17.79 -39.95 15.10
N LYS A 350 -17.82 -41.26 15.16
CA LYS A 350 -17.46 -42.02 16.36
C LYS A 350 -16.22 -42.85 16.03
N PRO A 351 -15.15 -42.74 16.83
CA PRO A 351 -14.00 -43.64 16.67
C PRO A 351 -14.49 -45.09 16.71
N GLN A 352 -14.03 -45.92 15.83
CA GLN A 352 -14.29 -47.38 15.94
C GLN A 352 -13.54 -47.85 17.17
N GLU A 353 -14.29 -48.36 18.17
CA GLU A 353 -13.68 -49.12 19.28
C GLU A 353 -12.94 -50.33 18.68
N SER A 354 -11.62 -50.32 18.81
CA SER A 354 -10.72 -51.40 18.33
C SER A 354 -10.68 -52.57 19.34
#